data_e30f6a77a573f20ba07bff7e24afd440
#
_entry.id   e30f6a77a573f20ba07bff7e24afd440
#
_cell.length_a   1.000
_cell.length_b   1.000
_cell.length_c   1.000
_cell.angle_alpha   90.00
_cell.angle_beta   90.00
_cell.angle_gamma   90.00
#
_symmetry.space_group_name_H-M   'P 1'
#
loop_
_entity.id
_entity.type
_entity.pdbx_description
1 polymer ?
#
loop_
_entity_poly.entity_id
_entity_poly.type
_entity_poly.pdbx_seq_one_letter_code
_entity_poly.pdbx_strand_id
1 'polypeptide(L)'
;GEKAVAAARAVNYSGAGTIEFLVDKNRDFYFLEMNTRLQVEHPITEEVLGLDLVKEQLRIADNEPLHIRQEDISQRGHAIECRICAEDTANNFMPSPGIIRQLTEPNGIGVRIDSYVYEGYEIPVYYDPMIGKLIVWATSREYAIERMRRVLHEYKITGLTTNISYLRRIMDIPDFVPVSYTHLRAH
;
A
#
# COMPACT_ATOMS: atom_id res chain seq x y z
N GLY A 1 -16.46 9.97 6.28
CA GLY A 1 -17.19 8.98 5.48
C GLY A 1 -18.41 9.55 4.82
N GLU A 2 -19.37 10.10 5.58
CA GLU A 2 -20.68 10.57 5.07
C GLU A 2 -20.58 11.56 3.89
N LYS A 3 -19.66 12.52 3.96
CA LYS A 3 -19.44 13.49 2.88
C LYS A 3 -18.85 12.85 1.63
N ALA A 4 -17.98 11.86 1.79
CA ALA A 4 -17.46 11.09 0.67
C ALA A 4 -18.56 10.31 -0.04
N VAL A 5 -19.42 9.63 0.73
CA VAL A 5 -20.59 8.93 0.18
C VAL A 5 -21.56 9.90 -0.52
N ALA A 6 -21.81 11.06 0.07
CA ALA A 6 -22.67 12.08 -0.54
C ALA A 6 -22.10 12.59 -1.87
N ALA A 7 -20.79 12.83 -1.95
CA ALA A 7 -20.13 13.26 -3.18
C ALA A 7 -20.23 12.19 -4.28
N ALA A 8 -19.95 10.92 -3.96
CA ALA A 8 -20.08 9.82 -4.91
C ALA A 8 -21.52 9.65 -5.43
N ARG A 9 -22.51 9.78 -4.55
CA ARG A 9 -23.94 9.74 -4.92
C ARG A 9 -24.34 10.89 -5.84
N ALA A 10 -23.83 12.10 -5.58
CA ALA A 10 -24.17 13.28 -6.37
C ALA A 10 -23.78 13.16 -7.86
N VAL A 11 -22.77 12.34 -8.16
CA VAL A 11 -22.29 12.09 -9.53
C VAL A 11 -22.67 10.70 -10.04
N ASN A 12 -23.50 9.94 -9.31
CA ASN A 12 -23.88 8.56 -9.63
C ASN A 12 -22.66 7.66 -9.89
N TYR A 13 -21.62 7.79 -9.06
CA TYR A 13 -20.39 7.06 -9.25
C TYR A 13 -20.60 5.56 -8.98
N SER A 14 -20.04 4.73 -9.87
CA SER A 14 -20.03 3.28 -9.74
C SER A 14 -18.60 2.75 -9.87
N GLY A 15 -18.21 1.84 -9.00
CA GLY A 15 -16.87 1.24 -8.95
C GLY A 15 -16.07 1.65 -7.71
N ALA A 16 -14.81 1.20 -7.64
CA ALA A 16 -13.90 1.60 -6.58
C ALA A 16 -13.43 3.04 -6.76
N GLY A 17 -13.38 3.80 -5.66
CA GLY A 17 -12.89 5.17 -5.68
C GLY A 17 -12.49 5.65 -4.29
N THR A 18 -11.65 6.67 -4.26
CA THR A 18 -11.21 7.33 -3.03
C THR A 18 -11.43 8.82 -3.16
N ILE A 19 -12.06 9.42 -2.16
CA ILE A 19 -12.25 10.87 -2.08
C ILE A 19 -11.28 11.42 -1.04
N GLU A 20 -10.49 12.39 -1.45
CA GLU A 20 -9.47 13.04 -0.63
C GLU A 20 -9.95 14.40 -0.14
N PHE A 21 -9.60 14.70 1.11
CA PHE A 21 -9.94 15.96 1.76
C PHE A 21 -8.69 16.59 2.38
N LEU A 22 -8.61 17.92 2.28
CA LEU A 22 -7.70 18.70 3.11
C LEU A 22 -8.35 19.01 4.45
N VAL A 23 -7.59 18.91 5.53
CA VAL A 23 -8.07 19.23 6.89
C VAL A 23 -7.22 20.37 7.43
N ASP A 24 -7.86 21.44 7.88
CA ASP A 24 -7.16 22.57 8.50
C ASP A 24 -6.92 22.37 10.03
N LYS A 25 -6.27 23.35 10.65
CA LYS A 25 -5.98 23.34 12.10
C LYS A 25 -7.22 23.34 12.99
N ASN A 26 -8.36 23.81 12.48
CA ASN A 26 -9.64 23.86 13.20
C ASN A 26 -10.45 22.56 13.02
N ARG A 27 -9.90 21.60 12.25
CA ARG A 27 -10.56 20.38 11.79
C ARG A 27 -11.69 20.59 10.78
N ASP A 28 -11.74 21.75 10.14
CA ASP A 28 -12.57 21.95 8.97
C ASP A 28 -11.93 21.23 7.78
N PHE A 29 -12.75 20.57 6.96
CA PHE A 29 -12.25 19.77 5.86
C PHE A 29 -12.87 20.21 4.53
N TYR A 30 -12.06 20.16 3.50
CA TYR A 30 -12.35 20.65 2.16
C TYR A 30 -12.08 19.55 1.15
N PHE A 31 -12.99 19.37 0.20
CA PHE A 31 -12.79 18.42 -0.89
C PHE A 31 -11.53 18.79 -1.67
N LEU A 32 -10.66 17.82 -1.91
CA LEU A 32 -9.46 17.98 -2.73
C LEU A 32 -9.69 17.36 -4.11
N GLU A 33 -9.84 16.05 -4.16
CA GLU A 33 -10.03 15.32 -5.41
C GLU A 33 -10.76 13.99 -5.19
N MET A 34 -11.17 13.38 -6.29
CA MET A 34 -11.66 12.00 -6.31
C MET A 34 -10.80 11.18 -7.27
N ASN A 35 -10.17 10.15 -6.74
CA ASN A 35 -9.50 9.13 -7.54
C ASN A 35 -10.54 8.08 -7.96
N THR A 36 -10.93 8.09 -9.23
CA THR A 36 -11.95 7.18 -9.78
C THR A 36 -11.36 5.84 -10.24
N ARG A 37 -10.53 5.27 -9.41
CA ARG A 37 -9.78 4.03 -9.64
C ARG A 37 -9.42 3.36 -8.33
N LEU A 38 -8.96 2.13 -8.42
CA LEU A 38 -8.27 1.46 -7.32
C LEU A 38 -6.94 2.17 -7.03
N GLN A 39 -6.59 2.31 -5.76
CA GLN A 39 -5.31 2.89 -5.35
C GLN A 39 -4.21 1.83 -5.18
N VAL A 40 -2.94 2.25 -5.20
CA VAL A 40 -1.81 1.34 -5.04
C VAL A 40 -1.91 0.61 -3.70
N GLU A 41 -2.31 1.30 -2.65
CA GLU A 41 -2.42 0.82 -1.27
C GLU A 41 -3.71 0.03 -0.94
N HIS A 42 -4.52 -0.34 -1.93
CA HIS A 42 -5.73 -1.15 -1.71
C HIS A 42 -5.49 -2.46 -0.94
N PRO A 43 -4.31 -3.12 -1.02
CA PRO A 43 -4.05 -4.34 -0.26
C PRO A 43 -4.23 -4.19 1.24
N ILE A 44 -4.00 -2.99 1.81
CA ILE A 44 -4.24 -2.72 3.23
C ILE A 44 -5.71 -2.94 3.57
N THR A 45 -6.61 -2.40 2.76
CA THR A 45 -8.06 -2.57 2.93
C THR A 45 -8.45 -4.02 2.77
N GLU A 46 -7.92 -4.71 1.78
CA GLU A 46 -8.19 -6.13 1.52
C GLU A 46 -7.78 -7.00 2.71
N GLU A 47 -6.58 -6.79 3.26
CA GLU A 47 -6.06 -7.59 4.38
C GLU A 47 -6.84 -7.38 5.68
N VAL A 48 -7.23 -6.15 6.00
CA VAL A 48 -7.95 -5.87 7.25
C VAL A 48 -9.45 -6.17 7.19
N LEU A 49 -10.03 -6.24 5.99
CA LEU A 49 -11.45 -6.51 5.79
C LEU A 49 -11.73 -7.93 5.30
N GLY A 50 -10.74 -8.62 4.74
CA GLY A 50 -10.91 -9.93 4.11
C GLY A 50 -11.71 -9.85 2.80
N LEU A 51 -11.48 -8.82 2.01
CA LEU A 51 -12.15 -8.56 0.73
C LEU A 51 -11.15 -8.63 -0.43
N ASP A 52 -11.65 -8.94 -1.62
CA ASP A 52 -10.92 -8.83 -2.87
C ASP A 52 -11.55 -7.68 -3.69
N LEU A 53 -10.94 -6.50 -3.63
CA LEU A 53 -11.49 -5.29 -4.26
C LEU A 53 -11.44 -5.37 -5.78
N VAL A 54 -10.45 -6.04 -6.36
CA VAL A 54 -10.35 -6.24 -7.80
C VAL A 54 -11.49 -7.12 -8.29
N LYS A 55 -11.77 -8.20 -7.58
CA LYS A 55 -12.91 -9.08 -7.87
C LYS A 55 -14.24 -8.35 -7.79
N GLU A 56 -14.42 -7.50 -6.77
CA GLU A 56 -15.64 -6.70 -6.63
C GLU A 56 -15.77 -5.67 -7.77
N GLN A 57 -14.66 -5.06 -8.23
CA GLN A 57 -14.69 -4.19 -9.41
C GLN A 57 -15.13 -4.93 -10.69
N LEU A 58 -14.66 -6.16 -10.90
CA LEU A 58 -15.04 -6.98 -12.05
C LEU A 58 -16.54 -7.33 -11.99
N ARG A 59 -17.06 -7.69 -10.82
CA ARG A 59 -18.49 -7.96 -10.62
C ARG A 59 -19.35 -6.73 -10.91
N ILE A 60 -18.96 -5.58 -10.39
CA ILE A 60 -19.66 -4.30 -10.64
C ILE A 60 -19.65 -3.97 -12.13
N ALA A 61 -18.53 -4.21 -12.83
CA ALA A 61 -18.43 -3.99 -14.26
C ALA A 61 -19.31 -4.95 -15.08
N ASP A 62 -19.59 -6.14 -14.54
CA ASP A 62 -20.57 -7.11 -15.12
C ASP A 62 -22.02 -6.82 -14.70
N ASN A 63 -22.27 -5.68 -14.08
CA ASN A 63 -23.56 -5.23 -13.55
C ASN A 63 -24.14 -6.11 -12.42
N GLU A 64 -23.29 -6.86 -11.72
CA GLU A 64 -23.69 -7.54 -10.51
C GLU A 64 -23.83 -6.54 -9.36
N PRO A 65 -24.86 -6.68 -8.50
CA PRO A 65 -24.98 -5.84 -7.30
C PRO A 65 -23.86 -6.19 -6.31
N LEU A 66 -23.38 -5.18 -5.59
CA LEU A 66 -22.42 -5.38 -4.51
C LEU A 66 -23.10 -6.22 -3.40
N HIS A 67 -22.52 -7.38 -3.07
CA HIS A 67 -23.07 -8.30 -2.07
C HIS A 67 -22.70 -7.93 -0.63
N ILE A 68 -21.86 -6.92 -0.45
CA ILE A 68 -21.33 -6.47 0.83
C ILE A 68 -22.12 -5.24 1.28
N ARG A 69 -22.65 -5.24 2.49
CA ARG A 69 -23.30 -4.09 3.09
C ARG A 69 -22.35 -3.39 4.05
N GLN A 70 -22.51 -2.10 4.24
CA GLN A 70 -21.64 -1.30 5.12
C GLN A 70 -21.61 -1.83 6.56
N GLU A 71 -22.73 -2.32 7.06
CA GLU A 71 -22.85 -2.89 8.41
C GLU A 71 -22.12 -4.22 8.59
N ASP A 72 -21.85 -4.95 7.50
CA ASP A 72 -21.13 -6.24 7.54
C ASP A 72 -19.60 -6.03 7.58
N ILE A 73 -19.13 -4.82 7.33
CA ILE A 73 -17.70 -4.52 7.28
C ILE A 73 -17.17 -4.27 8.69
N SER A 74 -16.19 -5.09 9.08
CA SER A 74 -15.47 -4.92 10.34
C SER A 74 -13.97 -5.05 10.10
N GLN A 75 -13.21 -4.06 10.58
CA GLN A 75 -11.75 -4.11 10.50
C GLN A 75 -11.20 -5.14 11.51
N ARG A 76 -10.34 -6.04 11.03
CA ARG A 76 -9.67 -7.07 11.82
C ARG A 76 -8.16 -6.90 11.75
N GLY A 77 -7.53 -6.79 12.90
CA GLY A 77 -6.08 -6.67 13.00
C GLY A 77 -5.54 -5.37 12.42
N HIS A 78 -4.33 -5.44 11.93
CA HIS A 78 -3.57 -4.32 11.40
C HIS A 78 -2.72 -4.77 10.22
N ALA A 79 -2.66 -3.94 9.17
CA ALA A 79 -1.81 -4.21 8.01
C ALA A 79 -0.83 -3.06 7.77
N ILE A 80 0.33 -3.37 7.23
CA ILE A 80 1.35 -2.41 6.81
C ILE A 80 1.78 -2.79 5.40
N GLU A 81 1.85 -1.82 4.51
CA GLU A 81 2.38 -1.95 3.16
C GLU A 81 3.68 -1.17 3.03
N CYS A 82 4.67 -1.78 2.39
CA CYS A 82 5.89 -1.13 1.93
C CYS A 82 5.97 -1.24 0.41
N ARG A 83 6.05 -0.11 -0.28
CA ARG A 83 6.38 -0.07 -1.70
C ARG A 83 7.87 -0.33 -1.85
N ILE A 84 8.22 -1.41 -2.53
CA ILE A 84 9.61 -1.77 -2.82
C ILE A 84 9.98 -1.13 -4.15
N CYS A 85 10.92 -0.21 -4.10
CA CYS A 85 11.32 0.59 -5.27
C CYS A 85 12.82 0.41 -5.58
N ALA A 86 13.14 0.42 -6.87
CA ALA A 86 14.51 0.49 -7.38
C ALA A 86 15.03 1.93 -7.26
N GLU A 87 15.43 2.32 -6.05
CA GLU A 87 15.84 3.68 -5.69
C GLU A 87 17.06 3.68 -4.80
N ASP A 88 17.97 4.62 -5.06
CA ASP A 88 19.12 4.91 -4.20
C ASP A 88 18.74 5.92 -3.12
N THR A 89 18.43 5.43 -1.94
CA THR A 89 18.02 6.25 -0.79
C THR A 89 19.17 7.09 -0.20
N ALA A 90 20.43 6.73 -0.48
CA ALA A 90 21.58 7.54 -0.08
C ALA A 90 21.82 8.72 -1.04
N ASN A 91 21.29 8.63 -2.26
CA ASN A 91 21.41 9.64 -3.30
C ASN A 91 20.05 10.25 -3.64
N ASN A 92 19.38 10.79 -2.62
CA ASN A 92 18.11 11.49 -2.73
C ASN A 92 17.00 10.72 -3.48
N PHE A 93 16.91 9.39 -3.26
CA PHE A 93 15.93 8.50 -3.88
C PHE A 93 15.98 8.49 -5.42
N MET A 94 17.16 8.71 -5.99
CA MET A 94 17.31 8.60 -7.43
C MET A 94 16.95 7.19 -7.91
N PRO A 95 16.23 7.07 -9.05
CA PRO A 95 15.95 5.78 -9.67
C PRO A 95 17.25 5.00 -9.90
N SER A 96 17.23 3.72 -9.60
CA SER A 96 18.34 2.78 -9.80
C SER A 96 17.94 1.71 -10.83
N PRO A 97 17.91 2.02 -12.13
CA PRO A 97 17.59 1.05 -13.16
C PRO A 97 18.65 -0.05 -13.23
N GLY A 98 18.28 -1.19 -13.75
CA GLY A 98 19.20 -2.30 -13.93
C GLY A 98 18.51 -3.65 -14.02
N ILE A 99 19.31 -4.71 -14.11
CA ILE A 99 18.81 -6.07 -14.21
C ILE A 99 18.83 -6.73 -12.83
N ILE A 100 17.70 -7.29 -12.44
CA ILE A 100 17.58 -8.11 -11.22
C ILE A 100 18.40 -9.38 -11.42
N ARG A 101 19.46 -9.55 -10.64
CA ARG A 101 20.34 -10.74 -10.71
C ARG A 101 19.87 -11.85 -9.80
N GLN A 102 19.35 -11.49 -8.63
CA GLN A 102 18.79 -12.43 -7.67
C GLN A 102 17.55 -11.81 -7.03
N LEU A 103 16.51 -12.61 -6.90
CA LEU A 103 15.26 -12.24 -6.24
C LEU A 103 14.90 -13.33 -5.23
N THR A 104 14.77 -12.95 -3.96
CA THR A 104 14.22 -13.82 -2.92
C THR A 104 13.10 -13.08 -2.22
N GLU A 105 11.87 -13.47 -2.49
CA GLU A 105 10.68 -12.89 -1.87
C GLU A 105 10.36 -13.60 -0.56
N PRO A 106 10.10 -12.84 0.53
CA PRO A 106 9.70 -13.43 1.81
C PRO A 106 8.30 -14.02 1.71
N ASN A 107 7.99 -14.96 2.58
CA ASN A 107 6.67 -15.60 2.64
C ASN A 107 6.26 -15.94 4.07
N GLY A 108 5.08 -16.56 4.21
CA GLY A 108 4.55 -17.02 5.48
C GLY A 108 3.18 -16.44 5.80
N ILE A 109 2.63 -16.84 6.95
CA ILE A 109 1.29 -16.40 7.39
C ILE A 109 1.27 -14.88 7.58
N GLY A 110 0.29 -14.21 6.94
CA GLY A 110 0.13 -12.76 7.01
C GLY A 110 1.22 -12.00 6.26
N VAL A 111 1.80 -12.61 5.23
CA VAL A 111 2.72 -11.98 4.28
C VAL A 111 2.14 -12.12 2.89
N ARG A 112 2.03 -10.99 2.19
CA ARG A 112 1.59 -10.90 0.80
C ARG A 112 2.56 -10.07 0.01
N ILE A 113 2.85 -10.49 -1.22
CA ILE A 113 3.65 -9.72 -2.18
C ILE A 113 2.87 -9.60 -3.46
N ASP A 114 2.65 -8.36 -3.88
CA ASP A 114 2.13 -8.04 -5.19
C ASP A 114 3.30 -7.52 -6.04
N SER A 115 3.85 -8.38 -6.88
CA SER A 115 5.04 -8.12 -7.69
C SER A 115 4.81 -8.59 -9.13
N TYR A 116 5.61 -8.07 -10.05
CA TYR A 116 5.59 -8.47 -11.47
C TYR A 116 7.00 -8.81 -11.99
N VAL A 117 8.02 -8.68 -11.14
CA VAL A 117 9.42 -8.88 -11.53
C VAL A 117 9.88 -10.31 -11.25
N TYR A 118 10.97 -10.69 -11.88
CA TYR A 118 11.63 -11.99 -11.76
C TYR A 118 13.14 -11.83 -11.97
N GLU A 119 13.92 -12.85 -11.68
CA GLU A 119 15.37 -12.85 -11.96
C GLU A 119 15.60 -12.69 -13.46
N GLY A 120 16.44 -11.74 -13.83
CA GLY A 120 16.69 -11.34 -15.21
C GLY A 120 15.80 -10.20 -15.73
N TYR A 121 14.79 -9.78 -14.94
CA TYR A 121 13.96 -8.64 -15.32
C TYR A 121 14.76 -7.33 -15.29
N GLU A 122 14.60 -6.52 -16.34
CA GLU A 122 15.23 -5.20 -16.44
C GLU A 122 14.25 -4.11 -15.96
N ILE A 123 14.63 -3.37 -14.94
CA ILE A 123 13.88 -2.20 -14.47
C ILE A 123 14.23 -1.01 -15.36
N PRO A 124 13.25 -0.49 -16.13
CA PRO A 124 13.50 0.58 -17.08
C PRO A 124 13.60 1.95 -16.39
N VAL A 125 14.27 2.91 -17.08
CA VAL A 125 14.38 4.31 -16.61
C VAL A 125 13.13 5.15 -16.87
N TYR A 126 12.19 4.65 -17.69
CA TYR A 126 11.09 5.47 -18.23
C TYR A 126 9.78 5.36 -17.45
N TYR A 127 9.70 4.46 -16.51
CA TYR A 127 8.49 4.15 -15.74
C TYR A 127 8.77 4.25 -14.23
N ASP A 128 7.73 4.07 -13.43
CA ASP A 128 7.80 4.02 -11.97
C ASP A 128 8.85 2.98 -11.51
N PRO A 129 9.78 3.34 -10.62
CA PRO A 129 10.78 2.43 -10.09
C PRO A 129 10.20 1.36 -9.16
N MET A 130 8.90 1.31 -8.95
CA MET A 130 8.27 0.34 -8.04
C MET A 130 8.41 -1.08 -8.57
N ILE A 131 9.07 -1.92 -7.80
CA ILE A 131 9.31 -3.34 -8.08
C ILE A 131 8.10 -4.18 -7.64
N GLY A 132 7.53 -3.83 -6.51
CA GLY A 132 6.40 -4.54 -5.93
C GLY A 132 5.93 -3.92 -4.64
N LYS A 133 4.87 -4.49 -4.08
CA LYS A 133 4.34 -4.14 -2.77
C LYS A 133 4.54 -5.31 -1.83
N LEU A 134 5.13 -5.04 -0.68
CA LEU A 134 5.25 -5.98 0.43
C LEU A 134 4.22 -5.60 1.48
N ILE A 135 3.26 -6.48 1.73
CA ILE A 135 2.18 -6.27 2.66
C ILE A 135 2.27 -7.31 3.78
N VAL A 136 2.07 -6.86 5.00
CA VAL A 136 1.92 -7.75 6.16
C VAL A 136 0.64 -7.46 6.89
N TRP A 137 0.04 -8.51 7.43
CA TRP A 137 -1.10 -8.44 8.34
C TRP A 137 -0.77 -9.12 9.67
N ALA A 138 -1.26 -8.57 10.78
CA ALA A 138 -1.19 -9.19 12.11
C ALA A 138 -2.38 -8.77 12.97
N THR A 139 -2.52 -9.39 14.15
CA THR A 139 -3.62 -9.10 15.08
C THR A 139 -3.51 -7.74 15.74
N SER A 140 -2.31 -7.15 15.81
CA SER A 140 -2.06 -5.80 16.33
C SER A 140 -1.02 -5.07 15.47
N ARG A 141 -0.89 -3.74 15.68
CA ARG A 141 0.11 -2.91 15.02
C ARG A 141 1.53 -3.34 15.36
N GLU A 142 1.79 -3.64 16.63
CA GLU A 142 3.11 -4.07 17.10
C GLU A 142 3.55 -5.35 16.39
N TYR A 143 2.68 -6.35 16.33
CA TYR A 143 2.97 -7.60 15.61
C TYR A 143 3.09 -7.40 14.10
N ALA A 144 2.36 -6.44 13.51
CA ALA A 144 2.52 -6.11 12.10
C ALA A 144 3.90 -5.48 11.84
N ILE A 145 4.37 -4.58 12.71
CA ILE A 145 5.72 -3.98 12.63
C ILE A 145 6.81 -5.05 12.78
N GLU A 146 6.71 -5.94 13.77
CA GLU A 146 7.67 -7.03 13.95
C GLU A 146 7.71 -7.95 12.73
N ARG A 147 6.55 -8.28 12.16
CA ARG A 147 6.45 -9.07 10.94
C ARG A 147 7.08 -8.35 9.75
N MET A 148 6.82 -7.04 9.60
CA MET A 148 7.43 -6.24 8.53
C MET A 148 8.95 -6.18 8.68
N ARG A 149 9.49 -6.01 9.88
CA ARG A 149 10.93 -6.09 10.16
C ARG A 149 11.53 -7.39 9.67
N ARG A 150 10.92 -8.52 10.02
CA ARG A 150 11.37 -9.85 9.59
C ARG A 150 11.39 -9.97 8.07
N VAL A 151 10.26 -9.68 7.41
CA VAL A 151 10.14 -9.89 5.96
C VAL A 151 11.01 -8.93 5.15
N LEU A 152 11.21 -7.69 5.60
CA LEU A 152 12.16 -6.76 4.99
C LEU A 152 13.62 -7.24 5.15
N HIS A 153 13.92 -8.04 6.17
CA HIS A 153 15.24 -8.66 6.34
C HIS A 153 15.44 -9.86 5.42
N GLU A 154 14.38 -10.59 5.16
CA GLU A 154 14.37 -11.77 4.29
C GLU A 154 14.33 -11.39 2.79
N TYR A 155 13.77 -10.21 2.46
CA TYR A 155 13.64 -9.77 1.07
C TYR A 155 14.99 -9.40 0.48
N LYS A 156 15.44 -10.14 -0.53
CA LYS A 156 16.72 -9.93 -1.18
C LYS A 156 16.53 -9.66 -2.67
N ILE A 157 17.04 -8.53 -3.10
CA ILE A 157 17.12 -8.13 -4.50
C ILE A 157 18.55 -7.68 -4.76
N THR A 158 19.20 -8.24 -5.75
CA THR A 158 20.55 -7.87 -6.16
C THR A 158 20.60 -7.50 -7.64
N GLY A 159 21.62 -6.72 -8.02
CA GLY A 159 21.78 -6.23 -9.39
C GLY A 159 21.42 -4.74 -9.54
N LEU A 160 20.68 -4.18 -8.59
CA LEU A 160 20.32 -2.77 -8.50
C LEU A 160 20.17 -2.35 -7.04
N THR A 161 20.08 -1.05 -6.79
CA THR A 161 19.84 -0.49 -5.44
C THR A 161 18.34 -0.40 -5.19
N THR A 162 17.93 -0.73 -3.97
CA THR A 162 16.52 -0.64 -3.54
C THR A 162 16.36 0.15 -2.25
N ASN A 163 15.14 0.60 -1.99
CA ASN A 163 14.78 1.31 -0.76
C ASN A 163 14.58 0.38 0.47
N ILE A 164 14.79 -0.93 0.35
CA ILE A 164 14.56 -1.91 1.44
C ILE A 164 15.31 -1.53 2.72
N SER A 165 16.59 -1.12 2.59
CA SER A 165 17.40 -0.71 3.75
C SER A 165 16.84 0.53 4.46
N TYR A 166 16.26 1.45 3.72
CA TYR A 166 15.59 2.63 4.26
C TYR A 166 14.28 2.26 4.97
N LEU A 167 13.46 1.40 4.36
CA LEU A 167 12.22 0.91 4.96
C LEU A 167 12.47 0.16 6.28
N ARG A 168 13.55 -0.62 6.36
CA ARG A 168 13.97 -1.27 7.61
C ARG A 168 14.23 -0.25 8.71
N ARG A 169 14.95 0.83 8.40
CA ARG A 169 15.22 1.90 9.38
C ARG A 169 13.94 2.59 9.85
N ILE A 170 12.95 2.77 8.97
CA ILE A 170 11.65 3.34 9.36
C ILE A 170 10.95 2.47 10.40
N MET A 171 10.99 1.14 10.25
CA MET A 171 10.38 0.22 11.21
C MET A 171 11.01 0.30 12.62
N ASP A 172 12.20 0.86 12.73
CA ASP A 172 12.93 1.02 14.00
C ASP A 172 12.80 2.42 14.61
N ILE A 173 12.13 3.37 13.93
CA ILE A 173 11.90 4.73 14.45
C ILE A 173 10.90 4.65 15.60
N PRO A 174 11.25 5.15 16.81
CA PRO A 174 10.38 5.11 17.98
C PRO A 174 9.02 5.78 17.74
N ASP A 175 8.98 6.88 16.99
CA ASP A 175 7.73 7.60 16.67
C ASP A 175 6.83 6.85 15.69
N PHE A 176 7.38 5.92 14.92
CA PHE A 176 6.60 5.08 14.02
C PHE A 176 5.83 3.98 14.76
N VAL A 177 6.36 3.48 15.86
CA VAL A 177 5.78 2.35 16.60
C VAL A 177 4.40 2.68 17.21
N PRO A 178 4.21 3.78 17.97
CA PRO A 178 2.93 4.08 18.63
C PRO A 178 1.87 4.65 17.68
N VAL A 179 2.28 5.41 16.71
CA VAL A 179 1.38 6.06 15.73
C VAL A 179 2.20 6.41 14.52
N SER A 180 1.62 6.44 13.51
CA SER A 180 0.60 7.09 12.77
C SER A 180 1.15 8.22 11.89
N TYR A 181 0.61 8.30 10.87
CA TYR A 181 0.18 9.23 9.84
C TYR A 181 0.67 10.71 9.86
N THR A 182 0.86 11.35 11.00
CA THR A 182 1.12 12.80 11.06
C THR A 182 2.60 13.20 11.05
N HIS A 183 3.52 12.29 11.36
CA HIS A 183 4.95 12.61 11.53
C HIS A 183 5.87 12.04 10.45
N LEU A 184 5.38 11.15 9.61
CA LEU A 184 6.17 10.49 8.57
C LEU A 184 5.75 10.92 7.15
N ARG A 185 5.52 12.21 6.94
CA ARG A 185 5.61 12.71 5.57
C ARG A 185 7.07 12.57 5.15
N ALA A 186 7.34 11.62 4.26
CA ALA A 186 8.55 11.65 3.48
C ALA A 186 8.58 12.98 2.72
N HIS A 187 9.60 13.76 3.00
CA HIS A 187 9.95 14.92 2.20
C HIS A 187 10.69 14.44 0.96
#